data_5f129d659f410ac581e50b7f6349ec78
#
_entry.id   5f129d659f410ac581e50b7f6349ec78
#
_cell.length_a   1.000
_cell.length_b   1.000
_cell.length_c   1.000
_cell.angle_alpha   90.00
_cell.angle_beta   90.00
_cell.angle_gamma   90.00
#
_symmetry.space_group_name_H-M   'P 1'
#
loop_
_entity.id
_entity.type
_entity.pdbx_description
1 polymer ?
#
loop_
_entity_poly.entity_id
_entity_poly.type
_entity_poly.pdbx_seq_one_letter_code
_entity_poly.pdbx_strand_id
1 'polypeptide(L)'
;MKWLADYVDCDMPIKDFVSALTLSGSKVECFEQEGKDISNVVVGKVVSMERHPDSDHMFITQVDVGEDEPVQIVTGAQNVHEGDFVPVAKHKSSVLHEGKQVKITKGKLRGVASNGMLCSLGELGLSVHDFPYAIEDGIFILGDDCDKTVGKDIHEAIGYNDTTVEFEITSNRPDCLSVIGLARETAATFGTELKVKKPEFKGIDGDINDMLKVKIHNTDLCKR
;
A
#
# COMPACT_ATOMS: atom_id res chain seq x y z
N MET A 1 6.09 1.97 10.06
CA MET A 1 6.58 0.93 11.02
C MET A 1 7.42 -0.13 10.33
N LYS A 2 7.11 -0.55 9.10
CA LYS A 2 7.91 -1.56 8.35
C LYS A 2 9.40 -1.19 8.25
N TRP A 3 9.70 0.08 7.93
CA TRP A 3 11.09 0.53 7.87
C TRP A 3 11.82 0.47 9.23
N LEU A 4 11.13 0.80 10.31
CA LEU A 4 11.68 0.67 11.66
C LEU A 4 11.97 -0.80 12.02
N ALA A 5 11.08 -1.71 11.59
CA ALA A 5 11.20 -3.15 11.81
C ALA A 5 12.45 -3.79 11.17
N ASP A 6 13.05 -3.14 10.16
CA ASP A 6 14.34 -3.57 9.61
C ASP A 6 15.50 -3.50 10.61
N TYR A 7 15.37 -2.66 11.64
CA TYR A 7 16.41 -2.37 12.61
C TYR A 7 16.11 -2.85 14.04
N VAL A 8 14.82 -3.06 14.37
CA VAL A 8 14.39 -3.45 15.72
C VAL A 8 13.07 -4.21 15.65
N ASP A 9 12.90 -5.22 16.49
CA ASP A 9 11.63 -5.94 16.58
C ASP A 9 10.59 -5.06 17.30
N CYS A 10 9.48 -4.77 16.60
CA CYS A 10 8.37 -3.91 17.05
C CYS A 10 7.03 -4.65 16.91
N ASP A 11 6.99 -5.95 17.23
CA ASP A 11 5.78 -6.76 17.13
C ASP A 11 4.87 -6.55 18.34
N MET A 12 4.28 -5.36 18.41
CA MET A 12 3.34 -4.97 19.46
C MET A 12 2.22 -4.10 18.89
N PRO A 13 1.06 -4.01 19.58
CA PRO A 13 0.00 -3.09 19.18
C PRO A 13 0.50 -1.65 19.09
N ILE A 14 0.15 -0.95 18.01
CA ILE A 14 0.64 0.41 17.76
C ILE A 14 0.36 1.38 18.91
N LYS A 15 -0.75 1.22 19.62
CA LYS A 15 -1.09 2.06 20.77
C LYS A 15 -0.12 1.89 21.94
N ASP A 16 0.36 0.68 22.15
CA ASP A 16 1.33 0.36 23.20
C ASP A 16 2.71 0.92 22.83
N PHE A 17 3.11 0.78 21.56
CA PHE A 17 4.30 1.39 20.99
C PHE A 17 4.32 2.91 21.19
N VAL A 18 3.26 3.60 20.74
CA VAL A 18 3.11 5.06 20.85
C VAL A 18 3.17 5.53 22.31
N SER A 19 2.47 4.84 23.20
CA SER A 19 2.44 5.15 24.63
C SER A 19 3.83 5.01 25.26
N ALA A 20 4.51 3.91 25.01
CA ALA A 20 5.83 3.64 25.60
C ALA A 20 6.89 4.61 25.09
N LEU A 21 6.95 4.89 23.78
CA LEU A 21 7.91 5.85 23.20
C LEU A 21 7.68 7.26 23.72
N THR A 22 6.43 7.69 23.86
CA THR A 22 6.07 8.99 24.43
C THR A 22 6.54 9.08 25.89
N LEU A 23 6.29 8.06 26.70
CA LEU A 23 6.71 8.01 28.10
C LEU A 23 8.22 7.95 28.28
N SER A 24 8.96 7.33 27.34
CA SER A 24 10.43 7.27 27.37
C SER A 24 11.12 8.56 26.89
N GLY A 25 10.35 9.53 26.37
CA GLY A 25 10.86 10.86 25.97
C GLY A 25 10.88 11.12 24.46
N SER A 26 10.42 10.18 23.64
CA SER A 26 10.23 10.37 22.20
C SER A 26 8.76 10.55 21.92
N LYS A 27 8.27 11.78 22.06
CA LYS A 27 6.82 12.09 21.93
C LYS A 27 6.31 11.74 20.53
N VAL A 28 5.28 10.93 20.49
CA VAL A 28 4.51 10.68 19.26
C VAL A 28 3.35 11.66 19.19
N GLU A 29 3.21 12.36 18.07
CA GLU A 29 2.09 13.28 17.82
C GLU A 29 0.85 12.55 17.29
N CYS A 30 1.05 11.74 16.26
CA CYS A 30 -0.02 10.94 15.69
C CYS A 30 0.52 9.67 15.04
N PHE A 31 -0.38 8.78 14.69
CA PHE A 31 -0.10 7.64 13.82
C PHE A 31 -1.27 7.39 12.87
N GLU A 32 -0.95 6.91 11.69
CA GLU A 32 -1.93 6.54 10.68
C GLU A 32 -1.66 5.12 10.17
N GLN A 33 -2.72 4.34 10.08
CA GLN A 33 -2.67 3.00 9.49
C GLN A 33 -3.18 3.09 8.05
N GLU A 34 -2.35 2.67 7.11
CA GLU A 34 -2.75 2.57 5.71
C GLU A 34 -3.93 1.61 5.56
N GLY A 35 -4.82 1.92 4.65
CA GLY A 35 -5.96 1.07 4.34
C GLY A 35 -7.03 0.91 5.43
N LYS A 36 -6.95 1.61 6.56
CA LYS A 36 -7.88 1.46 7.70
C LYS A 36 -9.37 1.61 7.35
N ASP A 37 -9.67 2.37 6.30
CA ASP A 37 -11.04 2.66 5.86
C ASP A 37 -11.56 1.63 4.84
N ILE A 38 -10.69 0.74 4.39
CA ILE A 38 -10.98 -0.32 3.42
C ILE A 38 -11.03 -1.67 4.14
N SER A 39 -11.99 -2.49 3.82
CA SER A 39 -12.08 -3.83 4.42
C SER A 39 -12.78 -4.83 3.51
N ASN A 40 -12.37 -6.10 3.61
CA ASN A 40 -12.92 -7.21 2.84
C ASN A 40 -12.83 -7.00 1.32
N VAL A 41 -11.73 -6.40 0.87
CA VAL A 41 -11.33 -6.29 -0.53
C VAL A 41 -10.19 -7.27 -0.78
N VAL A 42 -10.33 -8.12 -1.78
CA VAL A 42 -9.37 -9.20 -2.05
C VAL A 42 -8.91 -9.15 -3.51
N VAL A 43 -7.79 -9.81 -3.78
CA VAL A 43 -7.33 -10.06 -5.15
C VAL A 43 -8.29 -11.04 -5.83
N GLY A 44 -8.84 -10.65 -6.96
CA GLY A 44 -9.64 -11.52 -7.82
C GLY A 44 -9.01 -11.65 -9.19
N LYS A 45 -9.28 -12.78 -9.86
CA LYS A 45 -8.92 -13.01 -11.25
C LYS A 45 -10.18 -13.06 -12.11
N VAL A 46 -10.23 -12.25 -13.15
CA VAL A 46 -11.35 -12.28 -14.12
C VAL A 46 -11.26 -13.55 -14.96
N VAL A 47 -12.23 -14.45 -14.77
CA VAL A 47 -12.29 -15.75 -15.44
C VAL A 47 -13.00 -15.65 -16.78
N SER A 48 -14.11 -14.92 -16.81
CA SER A 48 -14.86 -14.67 -18.05
C SER A 48 -15.54 -13.32 -18.02
N MET A 49 -15.84 -12.78 -19.20
CA MET A 49 -16.47 -11.49 -19.38
C MET A 49 -17.45 -11.53 -20.55
N GLU A 50 -18.71 -11.14 -20.30
CA GLU A 50 -19.76 -11.10 -21.30
C GLU A 50 -20.42 -9.72 -21.33
N ARG A 51 -20.96 -9.32 -22.50
CA ARG A 51 -21.71 -8.06 -22.59
C ARG A 51 -23.05 -8.17 -21.85
N HIS A 52 -23.40 -7.10 -21.13
CA HIS A 52 -24.70 -7.03 -20.47
C HIS A 52 -25.85 -6.99 -21.51
N PRO A 53 -26.89 -7.83 -21.39
CA PRO A 53 -27.94 -7.91 -22.40
C PRO A 53 -28.72 -6.60 -22.61
N ASP A 54 -28.86 -5.80 -21.56
CA ASP A 54 -29.63 -4.55 -21.57
C ASP A 54 -28.74 -3.30 -21.50
N SER A 55 -27.44 -3.41 -21.87
CA SER A 55 -26.52 -2.26 -21.83
C SER A 55 -25.36 -2.43 -22.80
N ASP A 56 -25.12 -1.40 -23.61
CA ASP A 56 -23.99 -1.35 -24.55
C ASP A 56 -22.65 -1.04 -23.87
N HIS A 57 -22.68 -0.58 -22.60
CA HIS A 57 -21.51 -0.09 -21.86
C HIS A 57 -21.18 -0.93 -20.62
N MET A 58 -21.94 -1.97 -20.33
CA MET A 58 -21.71 -2.81 -19.16
C MET A 58 -21.30 -4.22 -19.55
N PHE A 59 -20.53 -4.83 -18.66
CA PHE A 59 -20.10 -6.22 -18.75
C PHE A 59 -20.51 -6.98 -17.50
N ILE A 60 -20.83 -8.26 -17.68
CA ILE A 60 -21.00 -9.25 -16.62
C ILE A 60 -19.71 -10.03 -16.55
N THR A 61 -19.02 -9.97 -15.41
CA THR A 61 -17.77 -10.70 -15.17
C THR A 61 -17.98 -11.82 -14.18
N GLN A 62 -17.30 -12.94 -14.39
CA GLN A 62 -17.11 -13.99 -13.39
C GLN A 62 -15.70 -13.86 -12.86
N VAL A 63 -15.56 -13.64 -11.56
CA VAL A 63 -14.29 -13.35 -10.92
C VAL A 63 -14.00 -14.40 -9.86
N ASP A 64 -12.89 -15.11 -10.01
CA ASP A 64 -12.36 -16.00 -8.99
C ASP A 64 -11.77 -15.15 -7.86
N VAL A 65 -12.24 -15.35 -6.64
CA VAL A 65 -11.80 -14.66 -5.42
C VAL A 65 -11.26 -15.62 -4.36
N GLY A 66 -10.91 -16.85 -4.78
CA GLY A 66 -10.44 -17.92 -3.89
C GLY A 66 -11.56 -18.60 -3.10
N GLU A 67 -12.79 -18.49 -3.54
CA GLU A 67 -13.97 -19.20 -3.02
C GLU A 67 -14.31 -20.38 -3.95
N ASP A 68 -15.20 -21.29 -3.50
CA ASP A 68 -15.57 -22.49 -4.27
C ASP A 68 -16.16 -22.17 -5.64
N GLU A 69 -16.86 -21.04 -5.77
CA GLU A 69 -17.48 -20.57 -7.01
C GLU A 69 -17.06 -19.13 -7.34
N PRO A 70 -16.86 -18.79 -8.64
CA PRO A 70 -16.60 -17.42 -9.05
C PRO A 70 -17.72 -16.47 -8.66
N VAL A 71 -17.37 -15.25 -8.33
CA VAL A 71 -18.32 -14.20 -7.96
C VAL A 71 -18.74 -13.43 -9.23
N GLN A 72 -20.04 -13.37 -9.47
CA GLN A 72 -20.58 -12.55 -10.56
C GLN A 72 -20.60 -11.08 -10.17
N ILE A 73 -19.97 -10.25 -11.00
CA ILE A 73 -19.89 -8.79 -10.82
C ILE A 73 -20.22 -8.10 -12.15
N VAL A 74 -21.08 -7.09 -12.08
CA VAL A 74 -21.40 -6.23 -13.23
C VAL A 74 -20.57 -4.97 -13.13
N THR A 75 -19.85 -4.64 -14.21
CA THR A 75 -18.98 -3.45 -14.29
C THR A 75 -19.25 -2.64 -15.55
N GLY A 76 -19.10 -1.33 -15.46
CA GLY A 76 -19.08 -0.42 -16.61
C GLY A 76 -17.67 -0.10 -17.13
N ALA A 77 -16.64 -0.61 -16.47
CA ALA A 77 -15.26 -0.34 -16.86
C ALA A 77 -14.90 -1.01 -18.19
N GLN A 78 -14.17 -0.27 -19.03
CA GLN A 78 -13.77 -0.72 -20.36
C GLN A 78 -12.33 -1.22 -20.42
N ASN A 79 -11.58 -1.08 -19.33
CA ASN A 79 -10.16 -1.44 -19.25
C ASN A 79 -9.91 -2.82 -18.65
N VAL A 80 -10.95 -3.57 -18.33
CA VAL A 80 -10.87 -4.93 -17.74
C VAL A 80 -10.97 -5.98 -18.86
N HIS A 81 -10.17 -7.04 -18.76
CA HIS A 81 -10.13 -8.15 -19.69
C HIS A 81 -10.09 -9.49 -18.94
N GLU A 82 -10.43 -10.57 -19.65
CA GLU A 82 -10.26 -11.92 -19.13
C GLU A 82 -8.79 -12.21 -18.82
N GLY A 83 -8.55 -12.78 -17.65
CA GLY A 83 -7.20 -13.07 -17.15
C GLY A 83 -6.61 -11.99 -16.25
N ASP A 84 -7.19 -10.78 -16.22
CA ASP A 84 -6.72 -9.68 -15.36
C ASP A 84 -6.89 -10.01 -13.88
N PHE A 85 -5.93 -9.54 -13.09
CA PHE A 85 -6.01 -9.55 -11.64
C PHE A 85 -6.44 -8.16 -11.14
N VAL A 86 -7.50 -8.13 -10.34
CA VAL A 86 -8.18 -6.89 -9.95
C VAL A 86 -8.57 -6.91 -8.47
N PRO A 87 -8.68 -5.75 -7.80
CA PRO A 87 -9.24 -5.69 -6.46
C PRO A 87 -10.76 -5.92 -6.52
N VAL A 88 -11.25 -6.81 -5.69
CA VAL A 88 -12.66 -7.19 -5.60
C VAL A 88 -13.20 -6.87 -4.21
N ALA A 89 -14.08 -5.89 -4.14
CA ALA A 89 -14.87 -5.59 -2.96
C ALA A 89 -16.02 -6.59 -2.84
N LYS A 90 -15.92 -7.51 -1.87
CA LYS A 90 -16.94 -8.53 -1.62
C LYS A 90 -18.16 -7.94 -0.91
N HIS A 91 -19.20 -8.75 -0.72
CA HIS A 91 -20.35 -8.35 0.08
C HIS A 91 -19.95 -7.95 1.51
N LYS A 92 -20.46 -6.81 1.99
CA LYS A 92 -20.12 -6.15 3.27
C LYS A 92 -18.70 -5.58 3.34
N SER A 93 -18.01 -5.43 2.22
CA SER A 93 -16.76 -4.66 2.19
C SER A 93 -17.01 -3.18 2.42
N SER A 94 -15.96 -2.48 2.86
CA SER A 94 -15.91 -1.02 2.88
C SER A 94 -14.87 -0.55 1.88
N VAL A 95 -15.21 0.46 1.10
CA VAL A 95 -14.34 1.14 0.14
C VAL A 95 -14.53 2.65 0.24
N LEU A 96 -13.71 3.44 -0.40
CA LEU A 96 -13.87 4.88 -0.50
C LEU A 96 -14.65 5.28 -1.77
N HIS A 97 -15.51 6.26 -1.66
CA HIS A 97 -16.13 6.93 -2.79
C HIS A 97 -16.14 8.43 -2.51
N GLU A 98 -15.46 9.20 -3.35
CA GLU A 98 -15.25 10.64 -3.13
C GLU A 98 -14.70 10.97 -1.72
N GLY A 99 -13.75 10.15 -1.24
CA GLY A 99 -13.14 10.29 0.09
C GLY A 99 -14.03 9.89 1.28
N LYS A 100 -15.21 9.31 1.03
CA LYS A 100 -16.12 8.82 2.07
C LYS A 100 -16.21 7.31 2.04
N GLN A 101 -16.23 6.71 3.22
CA GLN A 101 -16.39 5.27 3.34
C GLN A 101 -17.80 4.83 2.93
N VAL A 102 -17.88 3.88 2.01
CA VAL A 102 -19.13 3.30 1.50
C VAL A 102 -19.09 1.78 1.66
N LYS A 103 -20.23 1.20 2.07
CA LYS A 103 -20.38 -0.25 2.18
C LYS A 103 -20.92 -0.85 0.87
N ILE A 104 -20.23 -1.86 0.38
CA ILE A 104 -20.64 -2.62 -0.80
C ILE A 104 -21.56 -3.77 -0.38
N THR A 105 -22.70 -3.87 -1.03
CA THR A 105 -23.70 -4.92 -0.79
C THR A 105 -24.08 -5.59 -2.11
N LYS A 106 -24.48 -6.86 -2.03
CA LYS A 106 -25.08 -7.56 -3.18
C LYS A 106 -26.27 -6.76 -3.69
N GLY A 107 -26.34 -6.59 -4.99
CA GLY A 107 -27.38 -5.81 -5.65
C GLY A 107 -27.72 -6.32 -7.04
N LYS A 108 -28.51 -5.56 -7.75
CA LYS A 108 -28.81 -5.81 -9.17
C LYS A 108 -28.54 -4.53 -9.97
N LEU A 109 -27.81 -4.67 -11.06
CA LEU A 109 -27.58 -3.62 -12.03
C LEU A 109 -28.34 -3.97 -13.31
N ARG A 110 -29.31 -3.15 -13.67
CA ARG A 110 -30.22 -3.39 -14.80
C ARG A 110 -30.78 -4.83 -14.86
N GLY A 111 -31.22 -5.34 -13.70
CA GLY A 111 -31.84 -6.69 -13.61
C GLY A 111 -30.84 -7.84 -13.37
N VAL A 112 -29.54 -7.66 -13.66
CA VAL A 112 -28.49 -8.67 -13.46
C VAL A 112 -27.91 -8.56 -12.08
N ALA A 113 -27.72 -9.69 -11.39
CA ALA A 113 -27.12 -9.73 -10.04
C ALA A 113 -25.64 -9.34 -10.08
N SER A 114 -25.23 -8.44 -9.18
CA SER A 114 -23.84 -8.12 -8.89
C SER A 114 -23.56 -8.39 -7.42
N ASN A 115 -22.68 -9.35 -7.15
CA ASN A 115 -22.41 -9.84 -5.80
C ASN A 115 -21.19 -9.17 -5.14
N GLY A 116 -20.65 -8.13 -5.77
CA GLY A 116 -19.50 -7.35 -5.34
C GLY A 116 -19.24 -6.21 -6.31
N MET A 117 -18.07 -5.61 -6.21
CA MET A 117 -17.64 -4.51 -7.07
C MET A 117 -16.14 -4.67 -7.37
N LEU A 118 -15.74 -4.39 -8.62
CA LEU A 118 -14.33 -4.20 -8.98
C LEU A 118 -13.92 -2.79 -8.56
N CYS A 119 -12.72 -2.62 -8.00
CA CYS A 119 -12.30 -1.34 -7.47
C CYS A 119 -11.26 -0.65 -8.36
N SER A 120 -11.39 0.68 -8.46
CA SER A 120 -10.38 1.61 -8.94
C SER A 120 -9.35 1.93 -7.84
N LEU A 121 -8.28 2.67 -8.19
CA LEU A 121 -7.35 3.20 -7.20
C LEU A 121 -8.03 4.10 -6.18
N GLY A 122 -8.90 5.02 -6.63
CA GLY A 122 -9.60 5.96 -5.76
C GLY A 122 -10.49 5.27 -4.71
N GLU A 123 -11.11 4.14 -5.05
CA GLU A 123 -11.92 3.34 -4.12
C GLU A 123 -11.07 2.61 -3.08
N LEU A 124 -9.76 2.45 -3.33
CA LEU A 124 -8.76 1.96 -2.38
C LEU A 124 -8.05 3.08 -1.63
N GLY A 125 -8.40 4.35 -1.85
CA GLY A 125 -7.71 5.50 -1.26
C GLY A 125 -6.34 5.76 -1.85
N LEU A 126 -6.07 5.26 -3.05
CA LEU A 126 -4.82 5.32 -3.78
C LEU A 126 -4.95 6.23 -5.01
N SER A 127 -3.83 6.56 -5.61
CA SER A 127 -3.74 7.41 -6.79
C SER A 127 -2.72 6.86 -7.80
N VAL A 128 -2.65 7.46 -8.97
CA VAL A 128 -1.62 7.16 -9.97
C VAL A 128 -0.20 7.56 -9.53
N HIS A 129 -0.04 8.30 -8.44
CA HIS A 129 1.27 8.55 -7.84
C HIS A 129 1.80 7.29 -7.14
N ASP A 130 0.90 6.47 -6.58
CA ASP A 130 1.25 5.23 -5.89
C ASP A 130 1.50 4.12 -6.93
N PHE A 131 0.71 4.09 -8.00
CA PHE A 131 0.80 3.13 -9.10
C PHE A 131 0.78 3.83 -10.47
N PRO A 132 1.93 4.35 -10.95
CA PRO A 132 1.99 5.18 -12.18
C PRO A 132 1.58 4.45 -13.47
N TYR A 133 1.52 3.13 -13.48
CA TYR A 133 1.06 2.34 -14.63
C TYR A 133 -0.45 2.18 -14.69
N ALA A 134 -1.16 2.49 -13.60
CA ALA A 134 -2.60 2.31 -13.53
C ALA A 134 -3.35 3.47 -14.23
N ILE A 135 -4.57 3.17 -14.66
CA ILE A 135 -5.46 4.17 -15.28
C ILE A 135 -6.27 4.86 -14.19
N GLU A 136 -6.29 6.18 -14.18
CA GLU A 136 -6.96 6.99 -13.15
C GLU A 136 -8.47 6.73 -13.10
N ASP A 137 -9.13 6.74 -14.27
CA ASP A 137 -10.59 6.56 -14.42
C ASP A 137 -10.97 5.11 -14.79
N GLY A 138 -10.27 4.11 -14.26
CA GLY A 138 -10.52 2.70 -14.57
C GLY A 138 -10.39 1.79 -13.36
N ILE A 139 -10.72 0.53 -13.56
CA ILE A 139 -10.43 -0.50 -12.55
C ILE A 139 -8.92 -0.65 -12.43
N PHE A 140 -8.42 -0.79 -11.20
CA PHE A 140 -7.03 -1.04 -10.94
C PHE A 140 -6.66 -2.46 -11.37
N ILE A 141 -5.85 -2.59 -12.42
CA ILE A 141 -5.28 -3.85 -12.87
C ILE A 141 -3.94 -4.04 -12.15
N LEU A 142 -3.80 -5.14 -11.40
CA LEU A 142 -2.59 -5.42 -10.63
C LEU A 142 -1.38 -5.69 -11.54
N GLY A 143 -0.31 -4.91 -11.37
CA GLY A 143 0.95 -5.04 -12.08
C GLY A 143 1.79 -6.23 -11.61
N ASP A 144 3.01 -6.37 -12.15
CA ASP A 144 3.91 -7.46 -11.80
C ASP A 144 4.61 -7.26 -10.45
N ASP A 145 4.54 -6.06 -9.91
CA ASP A 145 5.01 -5.66 -8.59
C ASP A 145 4.04 -6.04 -7.45
N CYS A 146 2.81 -6.46 -7.79
CA CYS A 146 1.79 -6.87 -6.84
C CYS A 146 1.74 -8.40 -6.68
N ASP A 147 1.37 -8.85 -5.48
CA ASP A 147 1.07 -10.27 -5.26
C ASP A 147 -0.30 -10.62 -5.84
N LYS A 148 -0.29 -11.48 -6.87
CA LYS A 148 -1.48 -11.90 -7.62
C LYS A 148 -2.13 -13.17 -7.04
N THR A 149 -1.88 -13.50 -5.77
CA THR A 149 -2.52 -14.63 -5.10
C THR A 149 -4.01 -14.35 -4.92
N VAL A 150 -4.84 -15.10 -5.61
CA VAL A 150 -6.31 -14.96 -5.57
C VAL A 150 -6.83 -15.18 -4.15
N GLY A 151 -7.74 -14.31 -3.72
CA GLY A 151 -8.33 -14.34 -2.38
C GLY A 151 -7.48 -13.64 -1.29
N LYS A 152 -6.24 -13.24 -1.60
CA LYS A 152 -5.39 -12.49 -0.67
C LYS A 152 -5.98 -11.10 -0.42
N ASP A 153 -5.84 -10.61 0.83
CA ASP A 153 -6.21 -9.22 1.15
C ASP A 153 -5.47 -8.23 0.25
N ILE A 154 -6.19 -7.24 -0.26
CA ILE A 154 -5.64 -6.30 -1.24
C ILE A 154 -4.49 -5.47 -0.68
N HIS A 155 -4.56 -5.03 0.60
CA HIS A 155 -3.51 -4.22 1.19
C HIS A 155 -2.20 -4.99 1.34
N GLU A 156 -2.30 -6.28 1.70
CA GLU A 156 -1.13 -7.15 1.73
C GLU A 156 -0.57 -7.40 0.33
N ALA A 157 -1.46 -7.57 -0.65
CA ALA A 157 -1.09 -7.89 -2.03
C ALA A 157 -0.34 -6.74 -2.72
N ILE A 158 -0.72 -5.49 -2.44
CA ILE A 158 -0.09 -4.28 -3.00
C ILE A 158 0.94 -3.64 -2.05
N GLY A 159 1.18 -4.24 -0.87
CA GLY A 159 2.12 -3.70 0.12
C GLY A 159 1.64 -2.46 0.89
N TYR A 160 0.37 -2.08 0.76
CA TYR A 160 -0.25 -0.91 1.38
C TYR A 160 -0.88 -1.26 2.74
N ASN A 161 -0.05 -1.70 3.67
CA ASN A 161 -0.46 -2.14 5.01
C ASN A 161 0.56 -1.71 6.08
N ASP A 162 1.19 -0.54 5.92
CA ASP A 162 2.10 0.01 6.92
C ASP A 162 1.36 0.90 7.92
N THR A 163 2.04 1.25 8.98
CA THR A 163 1.63 2.29 9.93
C THR A 163 2.69 3.37 9.95
N THR A 164 2.30 4.58 9.61
CA THR A 164 3.13 5.77 9.73
C THR A 164 3.01 6.35 11.13
N VAL A 165 4.12 6.71 11.74
CA VAL A 165 4.17 7.33 13.08
C VAL A 165 4.90 8.65 12.97
N GLU A 166 4.26 9.73 13.42
CA GLU A 166 4.83 11.07 13.46
C GLU A 166 5.36 11.38 14.86
N PHE A 167 6.64 11.77 14.93
CA PHE A 167 7.33 12.11 16.16
C PHE A 167 7.61 13.60 16.27
N GLU A 168 7.35 14.20 17.41
CA GLU A 168 7.84 15.52 17.77
C GLU A 168 9.26 15.40 18.37
N ILE A 169 10.28 15.54 17.52
CA ILE A 169 11.67 15.44 17.95
C ILE A 169 12.16 16.77 18.49
N THR A 170 12.51 16.80 19.76
CA THR A 170 13.05 17.98 20.43
C THR A 170 14.49 18.28 19.99
N SER A 171 14.92 19.53 20.08
CA SER A 171 16.23 20.00 19.60
C SER A 171 17.44 19.34 20.27
N ASN A 172 17.26 18.77 21.48
CA ASN A 172 18.29 18.04 22.20
C ASN A 172 18.41 16.55 21.78
N ARG A 173 17.52 16.07 20.89
CA ARG A 173 17.52 14.69 20.39
C ARG A 173 17.67 14.61 18.85
N PRO A 174 18.70 15.27 18.26
CA PRO A 174 18.88 15.23 16.81
C PRO A 174 19.19 13.83 16.27
N ASP A 175 19.63 12.91 17.11
CA ASP A 175 19.82 11.50 16.78
C ASP A 175 18.52 10.83 16.34
N CYS A 176 17.38 11.20 16.92
CA CYS A 176 16.06 10.65 16.60
C CYS A 176 15.46 11.20 15.30
N LEU A 177 16.12 12.14 14.61
CA LEU A 177 15.73 12.57 13.26
C LEU A 177 16.12 11.54 12.17
N SER A 178 16.54 10.35 12.57
CA SER A 178 16.82 9.23 11.67
C SER A 178 16.14 7.96 12.15
N VAL A 179 15.81 7.06 11.20
CA VAL A 179 15.21 5.75 11.52
C VAL A 179 16.12 4.93 12.44
N ILE A 180 17.45 4.97 12.23
CA ILE A 180 18.40 4.25 13.09
C ILE A 180 18.42 4.84 14.51
N GLY A 181 18.29 6.15 14.66
CA GLY A 181 18.18 6.80 15.98
C GLY A 181 16.89 6.39 16.69
N LEU A 182 15.75 6.43 16.00
CA LEU A 182 14.48 5.94 16.54
C LEU A 182 14.52 4.44 16.86
N ALA A 183 15.22 3.63 16.05
CA ALA A 183 15.39 2.22 16.33
C ALA A 183 16.20 1.98 17.63
N ARG A 184 17.22 2.80 17.92
CA ARG A 184 17.96 2.75 19.19
C ARG A 184 17.06 3.07 20.38
N GLU A 185 16.24 4.11 20.27
CA GLU A 185 15.28 4.47 21.31
C GLU A 185 14.23 3.38 21.51
N THR A 186 13.72 2.82 20.41
CA THR A 186 12.79 1.70 20.46
C THR A 186 13.41 0.49 21.16
N ALA A 187 14.62 0.11 20.76
CA ALA A 187 15.36 -1.00 21.36
C ALA A 187 15.58 -0.77 22.88
N ALA A 188 15.96 0.45 23.27
CA ALA A 188 16.14 0.80 24.67
C ALA A 188 14.83 0.78 25.46
N THR A 189 13.75 1.31 24.88
CA THR A 189 12.41 1.40 25.53
C THR A 189 11.80 0.03 25.78
N PHE A 190 11.94 -0.89 24.81
CA PHE A 190 11.34 -2.23 24.88
C PHE A 190 12.31 -3.33 25.32
N GLY A 191 13.59 -3.02 25.54
CA GLY A 191 14.61 -3.99 25.93
C GLY A 191 14.89 -5.03 24.82
N THR A 192 14.73 -4.64 23.55
CA THR A 192 14.97 -5.49 22.38
C THR A 192 16.34 -5.23 21.76
N GLU A 193 16.81 -6.13 20.90
CA GLU A 193 18.10 -6.00 20.23
C GLU A 193 18.01 -5.05 19.02
N LEU A 194 19.01 -4.16 18.88
CA LEU A 194 19.17 -3.33 17.70
C LEU A 194 19.89 -4.08 16.58
N LYS A 195 19.26 -4.22 15.42
CA LYS A 195 19.76 -4.94 14.23
C LYS A 195 20.32 -3.95 13.21
N VAL A 196 21.54 -3.46 13.39
CA VAL A 196 22.16 -2.56 12.40
C VAL A 196 22.75 -3.39 11.27
N LYS A 197 22.08 -3.35 10.11
CA LYS A 197 22.59 -3.93 8.86
C LYS A 197 23.63 -2.98 8.24
N LYS A 198 24.80 -3.50 7.90
CA LYS A 198 25.74 -2.77 7.05
C LYS A 198 25.25 -2.86 5.61
N PRO A 199 25.11 -1.74 4.89
CA PRO A 199 24.73 -1.79 3.49
C PRO A 199 25.82 -2.49 2.67
N GLU A 200 25.44 -3.50 1.94
CA GLU A 200 26.28 -4.14 0.93
C GLU A 200 25.91 -3.57 -0.44
N PHE A 201 26.93 -3.12 -1.16
CA PHE A 201 26.72 -2.65 -2.52
C PHE A 201 27.73 -3.29 -3.48
N LYS A 202 27.32 -3.58 -4.67
CA LYS A 202 28.20 -3.94 -5.78
C LYS A 202 28.31 -2.72 -6.69
N GLY A 203 29.50 -2.17 -6.80
CA GLY A 203 29.80 -1.17 -7.81
C GLY A 203 29.72 -1.79 -9.22
N ILE A 204 29.54 -0.97 -10.23
CA ILE A 204 29.75 -1.35 -11.62
C ILE A 204 31.27 -1.33 -11.90
N ASP A 205 31.71 -2.15 -12.84
CA ASP A 205 33.11 -2.12 -13.28
C ASP A 205 33.42 -0.77 -13.95
N GLY A 206 34.56 -0.19 -13.61
CA GLY A 206 35.02 1.09 -14.16
C GLY A 206 35.37 2.14 -13.09
N ASP A 207 35.95 3.25 -13.53
CA ASP A 207 36.27 4.40 -12.66
C ASP A 207 35.18 5.46 -12.80
N ILE A 208 34.66 5.95 -11.66
CA ILE A 208 33.67 7.03 -11.66
C ILE A 208 34.18 8.30 -12.36
N ASN A 209 35.49 8.55 -12.36
CA ASN A 209 36.12 9.69 -13.02
C ASN A 209 35.99 9.66 -14.55
N ASP A 210 35.71 8.48 -15.13
CA ASP A 210 35.45 8.33 -16.57
C ASP A 210 34.00 8.74 -16.91
N MET A 211 33.09 8.66 -15.94
CA MET A 211 31.66 8.94 -16.10
C MET A 211 31.28 10.35 -15.63
N LEU A 212 31.91 10.82 -14.54
CA LEU A 212 31.56 12.09 -13.90
C LEU A 212 32.84 12.86 -13.50
N LYS A 213 32.91 14.14 -13.91
CA LYS A 213 33.94 15.05 -13.46
C LYS A 213 33.34 16.17 -12.62
N VAL A 214 33.81 16.28 -11.37
CA VAL A 214 33.39 17.35 -10.44
C VAL A 214 34.55 18.33 -10.27
N LYS A 215 34.27 19.63 -10.50
CA LYS A 215 35.23 20.71 -10.28
C LYS A 215 34.68 21.72 -9.31
N ILE A 216 35.33 21.87 -8.16
CA ILE A 216 35.01 22.90 -7.17
C ILE A 216 35.76 24.18 -7.55
N HIS A 217 35.04 25.23 -7.94
CA HIS A 217 35.62 26.50 -8.35
C HIS A 217 36.04 27.37 -7.18
N ASN A 218 35.40 27.21 -6.03
CA ASN A 218 35.72 27.97 -4.82
C ASN A 218 35.73 27.02 -3.61
N THR A 219 36.91 26.61 -3.20
CA THR A 219 37.15 25.69 -2.07
C THR A 219 36.91 26.30 -0.70
N ASP A 220 36.86 27.64 -0.61
CA ASP A 220 36.60 28.33 0.66
C ASP A 220 35.08 28.30 0.99
N LEU A 221 34.23 28.33 -0.03
CA LEU A 221 32.78 28.28 0.12
C LEU A 221 32.23 26.86 0.08
N CYS A 222 32.82 25.99 -0.73
CA CYS A 222 32.44 24.59 -0.87
C CYS A 222 33.58 23.68 -0.46
N LYS A 223 33.46 23.04 0.71
CA LYS A 223 34.50 22.20 1.29
C LYS A 223 34.33 20.71 1.03
N ARG A 224 33.24 20.30 0.32
CA ARG A 224 32.90 18.93 -0.04
C ARG A 224 32.32 18.89 -1.44
#